data_ed87f6411c680caa658b12049e2978c9
#
_entry.id   ed87f6411c680caa658b12049e2978c9
#
_cell.length_a   1.000
_cell.length_b   1.000
_cell.length_c   1.000
_cell.angle_alpha   90.00
_cell.angle_beta   90.00
_cell.angle_gamma   90.00
#
_symmetry.space_group_name_H-M   'P 1'
#
loop_
_entity.id
_entity.type
_entity.pdbx_description
1 polymer ?
#
loop_
_entity_poly.entity_id
_entity_poly.type
_entity_poly.pdbx_seq_one_letter_code
_entity_poly.pdbx_strand_id
1 'polypeptide(L)'
;MAKNYIKYILALLLFGSNGIVASKIALESSKIVLLRTFAGSLLLIVVFILSKRKISFLQFKKDCFNIAISGAAMGASWMLLYEAYIQIGVGTASLMYYCGPVIVMLLSPILFREKLTGIKIGSFFVVLVGILFINSGAEEIRGNAGGVVLAGMSAVMYAVMVIFNKKSVHVKGLENAMIQLFVSFLTAAVYVGCKTNEVIQINSGDWVYILILGLVNTGLGCYLYFSSIGALPVQTIAVCGYLEPLSAVLLSVFVLKETLLPMHILGAVFILGGAVFAEIFRHRKTGT
;
A
#
# COMPACT_ATOMS: atom_id res chain seq x y z
N MET A 1 3.90 21.51 2.74
CA MET A 1 4.37 20.33 1.96
C MET A 1 5.13 19.33 2.83
N ALA A 2 6.16 19.73 3.60
CA ALA A 2 6.97 18.81 4.42
C ALA A 2 6.14 17.87 5.32
N LYS A 3 5.11 18.37 6.01
CA LYS A 3 4.21 17.57 6.86
C LYS A 3 3.56 16.39 6.12
N ASN A 4 3.21 16.57 4.84
CA ASN A 4 2.57 15.48 4.06
C ASN A 4 3.59 14.43 3.62
N TYR A 5 4.85 14.82 3.31
CA TYR A 5 5.93 13.87 3.07
C TYR A 5 6.22 13.01 4.30
N ILE A 6 6.33 13.64 5.48
CA ILE A 6 6.58 12.92 6.74
C ILE A 6 5.45 11.92 7.00
N LYS A 7 4.19 12.32 6.85
CA LYS A 7 3.05 11.40 7.02
C LYS A 7 3.14 10.23 6.03
N TYR A 8 3.45 10.52 4.77
CA TYR A 8 3.54 9.50 3.74
C TYR A 8 4.66 8.50 4.03
N ILE A 9 5.85 8.99 4.37
CA ILE A 9 7.00 8.14 4.73
C ILE A 9 6.68 7.28 5.97
N LEU A 10 6.11 7.87 7.01
CA LEU A 10 5.70 7.12 8.21
C LEU A 10 4.67 6.03 7.89
N ALA A 11 3.73 6.30 6.99
CA ALA A 11 2.78 5.28 6.54
C ALA A 11 3.48 4.11 5.85
N LEU A 12 4.44 4.39 4.96
CA LEU A 12 5.19 3.36 4.24
C LEU A 12 6.06 2.51 5.18
N LEU A 13 6.67 3.14 6.19
CA LEU A 13 7.42 2.40 7.22
C LEU A 13 6.50 1.47 8.03
N LEU A 14 5.31 1.93 8.39
CA LEU A 14 4.31 1.08 9.05
C LEU A 14 3.87 -0.07 8.14
N PHE A 15 3.61 0.20 6.86
CA PHE A 15 3.22 -0.84 5.91
C PHE A 15 4.33 -1.87 5.68
N GLY A 16 5.60 -1.46 5.66
CA GLY A 16 6.73 -2.38 5.57
C GLY A 16 6.84 -3.35 6.75
N SER A 17 6.31 -3.00 7.92
CA SER A 17 6.24 -3.91 9.07
C SER A 17 5.08 -4.91 9.03
N ASN A 18 4.13 -4.76 8.07
CA ASN A 18 2.93 -5.61 7.99
C ASN A 18 3.27 -7.11 7.94
N GLY A 19 4.24 -7.50 7.12
CA GLY A 19 4.64 -8.91 6.96
C GLY A 19 5.16 -9.51 8.26
N ILE A 20 5.96 -8.76 9.02
CA ILE A 20 6.54 -9.21 10.28
C ILE A 20 5.45 -9.42 11.34
N VAL A 21 4.51 -8.48 11.45
CA VAL A 21 3.40 -8.60 12.41
C VAL A 21 2.46 -9.73 11.98
N ALA A 22 2.13 -9.81 10.69
CA ALA A 22 1.25 -10.85 10.15
C ALA A 22 1.84 -12.26 10.30
N SER A 23 3.18 -12.44 10.20
CA SER A 23 3.82 -13.75 10.37
C SER A 23 3.68 -14.34 11.79
N LYS A 24 3.28 -13.54 12.76
CA LYS A 24 2.99 -14.00 14.14
C LYS A 24 1.55 -14.43 14.36
N ILE A 25 0.70 -14.35 13.33
CA ILE A 25 -0.73 -14.69 13.42
C ILE A 25 -0.96 -16.02 12.70
N ALA A 26 -1.45 -17.01 13.44
CA ALA A 26 -1.71 -18.35 12.91
C ALA A 26 -3.09 -18.43 12.23
N LEU A 27 -3.35 -17.56 11.26
CA LEU A 27 -4.58 -17.53 10.48
C LEU A 27 -4.29 -17.52 8.98
N GLU A 28 -5.26 -17.95 8.20
CA GLU A 28 -5.24 -17.80 6.74
C GLU A 28 -5.14 -16.30 6.36
N SER A 29 -4.35 -16.00 5.34
CA SER A 29 -4.06 -14.63 4.92
C SER A 29 -5.30 -13.78 4.64
N SER A 30 -6.34 -14.36 4.03
CA SER A 30 -7.60 -13.68 3.76
C SER A 30 -8.33 -13.26 5.05
N LYS A 31 -8.31 -14.11 6.07
CA LYS A 31 -8.88 -13.84 7.40
C LYS A 31 -8.08 -12.75 8.12
N ILE A 32 -6.75 -12.73 7.98
CA ILE A 32 -5.90 -11.64 8.52
C ILE A 32 -6.27 -10.30 7.88
N VAL A 33 -6.43 -10.24 6.54
CA VAL A 33 -6.83 -9.01 5.86
C VAL A 33 -8.21 -8.54 6.32
N LEU A 34 -9.17 -9.44 6.49
CA LEU A 34 -10.49 -9.11 7.01
C LEU A 34 -10.41 -8.50 8.41
N LEU A 35 -9.71 -9.15 9.34
CA LEU A 35 -9.61 -8.70 10.74
C LEU A 35 -8.87 -7.37 10.87
N ARG A 36 -7.75 -7.18 10.15
CA ARG A 36 -7.00 -5.92 10.20
C ARG A 36 -7.79 -4.75 9.60
N THR A 37 -8.54 -4.98 8.53
CA THR A 37 -9.37 -3.93 7.92
C THR A 37 -10.58 -3.61 8.78
N PHE A 38 -11.18 -4.61 9.43
CA PHE A 38 -12.23 -4.40 10.43
C PHE A 38 -11.74 -3.55 11.60
N ALA A 39 -10.67 -3.96 12.28
CA ALA A 39 -10.13 -3.25 13.43
C ALA A 39 -9.67 -1.82 13.06
N GLY A 40 -9.01 -1.67 11.91
CA GLY A 40 -8.57 -0.34 11.43
C GLY A 40 -9.73 0.58 11.05
N SER A 41 -10.77 0.04 10.39
CA SER A 41 -11.97 0.84 10.05
C SER A 41 -12.73 1.26 11.30
N LEU A 42 -12.89 0.35 12.27
CA LEU A 42 -13.53 0.66 13.54
C LEU A 42 -12.78 1.77 14.29
N LEU A 43 -11.45 1.69 14.36
CA LEU A 43 -10.61 2.74 14.94
C LEU A 43 -10.88 4.10 14.28
N LEU A 44 -10.84 4.17 12.94
CA LEU A 44 -11.01 5.43 12.24
C LEU A 44 -12.43 5.99 12.37
N ILE A 45 -13.46 5.14 12.43
CA ILE A 45 -14.84 5.53 12.70
C ILE A 45 -14.95 6.13 14.10
N VAL A 46 -14.42 5.46 15.13
CA VAL A 46 -14.42 5.95 16.50
C VAL A 46 -13.69 7.31 16.62
N VAL A 47 -12.49 7.39 16.05
CA VAL A 47 -11.71 8.65 16.05
C VAL A 47 -12.44 9.75 15.29
N PHE A 48 -13.15 9.45 14.20
CA PHE A 48 -13.93 10.43 13.46
C PHE A 48 -15.10 10.95 14.28
N ILE A 49 -15.86 10.06 14.93
CA ILE A 49 -17.00 10.44 15.80
C ILE A 49 -16.51 11.29 16.97
N LEU A 50 -15.44 10.87 17.66
CA LEU A 50 -14.88 11.60 18.80
C LEU A 50 -14.32 12.98 18.41
N SER A 51 -13.83 13.12 17.17
CA SER A 51 -13.30 14.40 16.67
C SER A 51 -14.39 15.45 16.38
N LYS A 52 -15.68 15.09 16.49
CA LYS A 52 -16.84 15.96 16.22
C LYS A 52 -16.75 16.70 14.88
N ARG A 53 -16.07 16.13 13.90
CA ARG A 53 -15.94 16.72 12.56
C ARG A 53 -17.26 16.60 11.80
N LYS A 54 -17.57 17.64 11.03
CA LYS A 54 -18.73 17.58 10.14
C LYS A 54 -18.51 16.57 9.03
N ILE A 55 -19.55 15.81 8.72
CA ILE A 55 -19.58 14.89 7.60
C ILE A 55 -19.66 15.70 6.31
N SER A 56 -18.68 15.58 5.44
CA SER A 56 -18.64 16.30 4.15
C SER A 56 -18.97 15.40 2.95
N PHE A 57 -18.76 14.09 3.06
CA PHE A 57 -18.94 13.18 1.93
C PHE A 57 -20.37 13.14 1.38
N LEU A 58 -21.39 13.39 2.22
CA LEU A 58 -22.78 13.45 1.77
C LEU A 58 -23.06 14.63 0.83
N GLN A 59 -22.30 15.71 0.96
CA GLN A 59 -22.39 16.89 0.11
C GLN A 59 -21.64 16.70 -1.21
N PHE A 60 -20.57 15.94 -1.22
CA PHE A 60 -19.69 15.71 -2.38
C PHE A 60 -19.81 14.30 -2.92
N LYS A 61 -20.97 13.97 -3.50
CA LYS A 61 -21.30 12.62 -4.01
C LYS A 61 -20.23 12.05 -4.95
N LYS A 62 -19.64 12.89 -5.81
CA LYS A 62 -18.58 12.47 -6.74
C LYS A 62 -17.31 12.04 -6.01
N ASP A 63 -16.92 12.76 -4.96
CA ASP A 63 -15.76 12.39 -4.14
C ASP A 63 -16.02 11.11 -3.35
N CYS A 64 -17.23 10.98 -2.79
CA CYS A 64 -17.66 9.76 -2.12
C CYS A 64 -17.58 8.54 -3.05
N PHE A 65 -18.07 8.66 -4.28
CA PHE A 65 -18.01 7.61 -5.30
C PHE A 65 -16.54 7.26 -5.66
N ASN A 66 -15.69 8.26 -5.85
CA ASN A 66 -14.28 8.04 -6.11
C ASN A 66 -13.57 7.32 -4.96
N ILE A 67 -13.84 7.72 -3.70
CA ILE A 67 -13.27 7.07 -2.52
C ILE A 67 -13.81 5.65 -2.36
N ALA A 68 -15.08 5.41 -2.66
CA ALA A 68 -15.67 4.08 -2.60
C ALA A 68 -15.01 3.13 -3.62
N ILE A 69 -14.82 3.57 -4.88
CA ILE A 69 -14.07 2.78 -5.88
C ILE A 69 -12.65 2.54 -5.39
N SER A 70 -11.99 3.56 -4.87
CA SER A 70 -10.63 3.45 -4.34
C SER A 70 -10.55 2.45 -3.19
N GLY A 71 -11.49 2.48 -2.25
CA GLY A 71 -11.58 1.54 -1.13
C GLY A 71 -11.84 0.11 -1.57
N ALA A 72 -12.77 -0.08 -2.50
CA ALA A 72 -13.05 -1.38 -3.09
C ALA A 72 -11.82 -1.94 -3.82
N ALA A 73 -11.13 -1.10 -4.61
CA ALA A 73 -9.91 -1.47 -5.30
C ALA A 73 -8.78 -1.84 -4.31
N MET A 74 -8.66 -1.14 -3.17
CA MET A 74 -7.70 -1.47 -2.11
C MET A 74 -7.97 -2.84 -1.50
N GLY A 75 -9.23 -3.11 -1.15
CA GLY A 75 -9.64 -4.40 -0.61
C GLY A 75 -9.40 -5.54 -1.60
N ALA A 76 -9.82 -5.35 -2.85
CA ALA A 76 -9.60 -6.31 -3.93
C ALA A 76 -8.10 -6.55 -4.19
N SER A 77 -7.29 -5.48 -4.22
CA SER A 77 -5.85 -5.58 -4.39
C SER A 77 -5.21 -6.47 -3.32
N TRP A 78 -5.54 -6.25 -2.06
CA TRP A 78 -4.99 -7.07 -0.97
C TRP A 78 -5.44 -8.52 -1.04
N MET A 79 -6.72 -8.79 -1.37
CA MET A 79 -7.20 -10.17 -1.51
C MET A 79 -6.52 -10.90 -2.65
N LEU A 80 -6.40 -10.26 -3.83
CA LEU A 80 -5.73 -10.83 -4.99
C LEU A 80 -4.25 -11.08 -4.72
N LEU A 81 -3.57 -10.17 -4.01
CA LEU A 81 -2.17 -10.31 -3.65
C LEU A 81 -1.94 -11.49 -2.72
N TYR A 82 -2.77 -11.62 -1.70
CA TYR A 82 -2.63 -12.73 -0.74
C TYR A 82 -2.97 -14.08 -1.36
N GLU A 83 -3.90 -14.13 -2.30
CA GLU A 83 -4.16 -15.34 -3.08
C GLU A 83 -2.98 -15.69 -3.99
N ALA A 84 -2.35 -14.69 -4.60
CA ALA A 84 -1.14 -14.88 -5.38
C ALA A 84 0.03 -15.39 -4.52
N TYR A 85 0.17 -14.94 -3.26
CA TYR A 85 1.20 -15.43 -2.34
C TYR A 85 1.13 -16.94 -2.14
N ILE A 86 -0.07 -17.50 -2.09
CA ILE A 86 -0.27 -18.96 -1.94
C ILE A 86 0.16 -19.70 -3.20
N GLN A 87 -0.07 -19.10 -4.39
CA GLN A 87 0.14 -19.79 -5.66
C GLN A 87 1.56 -19.67 -6.23
N ILE A 88 2.21 -18.53 -6.05
CA ILE A 88 3.54 -18.24 -6.65
C ILE A 88 4.57 -17.72 -5.64
N GLY A 89 4.26 -17.80 -4.34
CA GLY A 89 5.15 -17.33 -3.29
C GLY A 89 5.13 -15.80 -3.09
N VAL A 90 5.54 -15.38 -1.88
CA VAL A 90 5.49 -13.96 -1.46
C VAL A 90 6.41 -13.08 -2.30
N GLY A 91 7.63 -13.54 -2.57
CA GLY A 91 8.63 -12.77 -3.33
C GLY A 91 8.15 -12.43 -4.74
N THR A 92 7.77 -13.46 -5.51
CA THR A 92 7.31 -13.30 -6.91
C THR A 92 6.04 -12.44 -7.00
N ALA A 93 5.05 -12.72 -6.15
CA ALA A 93 3.79 -11.96 -6.16
C ALA A 93 4.02 -10.50 -5.76
N SER A 94 4.90 -10.23 -4.78
CA SER A 94 5.25 -8.86 -4.40
C SER A 94 5.97 -8.10 -5.50
N LEU A 95 6.89 -8.75 -6.24
CA LEU A 95 7.53 -8.15 -7.41
C LEU A 95 6.50 -7.67 -8.43
N MET A 96 5.51 -8.50 -8.73
CA MET A 96 4.46 -8.14 -9.67
C MET A 96 3.55 -7.04 -9.11
N TYR A 97 3.21 -7.09 -7.83
CA TYR A 97 2.44 -6.04 -7.16
C TYR A 97 3.14 -4.67 -7.24
N TYR A 98 4.47 -4.63 -7.12
CA TYR A 98 5.25 -3.40 -7.24
C TYR A 98 5.28 -2.81 -8.66
N CYS A 99 4.69 -3.48 -9.66
CA CYS A 99 4.35 -2.85 -10.93
C CYS A 99 3.19 -1.84 -10.80
N GLY A 100 2.42 -1.86 -9.71
CA GLY A 100 1.32 -0.92 -9.48
C GLY A 100 1.73 0.56 -9.53
N PRO A 101 2.76 1.01 -8.79
CA PRO A 101 3.31 2.37 -8.93
C PRO A 101 3.78 2.72 -10.35
N VAL A 102 4.26 1.73 -11.14
CA VAL A 102 4.61 1.91 -12.57
C VAL A 102 3.38 2.35 -13.34
N ILE A 103 2.29 1.60 -13.18
CA ILE A 103 1.02 1.89 -13.88
C ILE A 103 0.53 3.28 -13.50
N VAL A 104 0.58 3.64 -12.20
CA VAL A 104 0.21 4.98 -11.72
C VAL A 104 1.05 6.06 -12.38
N MET A 105 2.37 5.86 -12.45
CA MET A 105 3.28 6.83 -13.05
C MET A 105 3.03 7.01 -14.55
N LEU A 106 2.83 5.92 -15.29
CA LEU A 106 2.58 5.95 -16.74
C LEU A 106 1.24 6.63 -17.07
N LEU A 107 0.23 6.48 -16.21
CA LEU A 107 -1.08 7.09 -16.39
C LEU A 107 -1.15 8.54 -15.89
N SER A 108 -0.18 8.99 -15.06
CA SER A 108 -0.21 10.33 -14.45
C SER A 108 -0.24 11.49 -15.45
N PRO A 109 0.45 11.46 -16.61
CA PRO A 109 0.36 12.54 -17.58
C PRO A 109 -1.04 12.67 -18.20
N ILE A 110 -1.68 11.53 -18.45
CA ILE A 110 -3.01 11.48 -19.10
C ILE A 110 -4.08 11.93 -18.12
N LEU A 111 -4.03 11.42 -16.89
CA LEU A 111 -5.10 11.61 -15.90
C LEU A 111 -4.96 12.88 -15.06
N PHE A 112 -3.73 13.31 -14.77
CA PHE A 112 -3.43 14.43 -13.88
C PHE A 112 -2.64 15.56 -14.56
N ARG A 113 -2.34 15.42 -15.85
CA ARG A 113 -1.54 16.40 -16.62
C ARG A 113 -0.16 16.66 -16.00
N GLU A 114 0.40 15.70 -15.29
CA GLU A 114 1.74 15.79 -14.72
C GLU A 114 2.78 15.51 -15.81
N LYS A 115 3.77 16.40 -15.96
CA LYS A 115 4.84 16.20 -16.96
C LYS A 115 5.80 15.10 -16.53
N LEU A 116 5.92 14.06 -17.34
CA LEU A 116 7.00 13.07 -17.21
C LEU A 116 8.30 13.71 -17.72
N THR A 117 9.30 13.78 -16.84
CA THR A 117 10.64 14.22 -17.23
C THR A 117 11.54 12.99 -17.39
N GLY A 118 12.55 13.07 -18.29
CA GLY A 118 13.51 11.97 -18.45
C GLY A 118 14.20 11.56 -17.14
N ILE A 119 14.42 12.53 -16.23
CA ILE A 119 14.97 12.30 -14.90
C ILE A 119 14.05 11.38 -14.08
N LYS A 120 12.75 11.63 -14.06
CA LYS A 120 11.78 10.80 -13.32
C LYS A 120 11.68 9.40 -13.90
N ILE A 121 11.71 9.29 -15.23
CA ILE A 121 11.73 7.99 -15.91
C ILE A 121 13.01 7.23 -15.55
N GLY A 122 14.18 7.87 -15.64
CA GLY A 122 15.45 7.27 -15.27
C GLY A 122 15.50 6.84 -13.79
N SER A 123 15.08 7.73 -12.88
CA SER A 123 14.97 7.41 -11.44
C SER A 123 14.08 6.20 -11.18
N PHE A 124 13.00 6.11 -11.90
CA PHE A 124 12.06 5.00 -11.78
C PHE A 124 12.68 3.67 -12.21
N PHE A 125 13.42 3.64 -13.35
CA PHE A 125 14.15 2.44 -13.76
C PHE A 125 15.21 2.03 -12.73
N VAL A 126 15.92 2.99 -12.14
CA VAL A 126 16.89 2.73 -11.05
C VAL A 126 16.19 2.05 -9.86
N VAL A 127 15.01 2.56 -9.46
CA VAL A 127 14.24 1.96 -8.38
C VAL A 127 13.76 0.54 -8.73
N LEU A 128 13.29 0.30 -9.95
CA LEU A 128 12.90 -1.05 -10.40
C LEU A 128 14.06 -2.04 -10.33
N VAL A 129 15.24 -1.63 -10.78
CA VAL A 129 16.45 -2.46 -10.65
C VAL A 129 16.75 -2.76 -9.19
N GLY A 130 16.60 -1.78 -8.30
CA GLY A 130 16.75 -1.97 -6.86
C GLY A 130 15.79 -2.99 -6.27
N ILE A 131 14.53 -3.00 -6.73
CA ILE A 131 13.53 -3.99 -6.32
C ILE A 131 13.92 -5.41 -6.78
N LEU A 132 14.42 -5.55 -8.00
CA LEU A 132 14.91 -6.83 -8.50
C LEU A 132 16.05 -7.37 -7.61
N PHE A 133 16.96 -6.51 -7.16
CA PHE A 133 18.03 -6.90 -6.25
C PHE A 133 17.52 -7.28 -4.86
N ILE A 134 16.56 -6.54 -4.29
CA ILE A 134 15.97 -6.89 -2.98
C ILE A 134 15.27 -8.26 -3.03
N ASN A 135 14.66 -8.59 -4.16
CA ASN A 135 13.98 -9.86 -4.33
C ASN A 135 14.88 -10.95 -4.97
N SER A 136 16.18 -10.67 -5.16
CA SER A 136 17.14 -11.67 -5.62
C SER A 136 17.30 -12.75 -4.56
N GLY A 137 16.96 -13.98 -4.89
CA GLY A 137 16.87 -15.11 -3.96
C GLY A 137 15.43 -15.53 -3.65
N ALA A 138 14.42 -14.82 -4.14
CA ALA A 138 13.08 -15.37 -4.23
C ALA A 138 13.11 -16.62 -5.11
N GLU A 139 12.52 -17.71 -4.62
CA GLU A 139 12.48 -18.99 -5.34
C GLU A 139 12.03 -18.79 -6.78
N GLU A 140 12.61 -19.58 -7.70
CA GLU A 140 12.26 -19.58 -9.13
C GLU A 140 10.75 -19.53 -9.31
N ILE A 141 10.28 -18.71 -10.28
CA ILE A 141 8.87 -18.61 -10.67
C ILE A 141 8.37 -20.02 -10.99
N ARG A 142 7.88 -20.72 -9.99
CA ARG A 142 7.20 -21.99 -10.17
C ARG A 142 5.83 -21.71 -10.78
N GLY A 143 5.78 -21.89 -12.09
CA GLY A 143 4.78 -21.42 -13.01
C GLY A 143 3.34 -21.83 -12.77
N ASN A 144 2.66 -21.19 -11.83
CA ASN A 144 1.20 -21.15 -11.87
C ASN A 144 0.76 -19.83 -12.54
N ALA A 145 0.35 -19.91 -13.81
CA ALA A 145 -0.13 -18.76 -14.58
C ALA A 145 -1.28 -18.01 -13.85
N GLY A 146 -2.10 -18.73 -13.09
CA GLY A 146 -3.17 -18.13 -12.27
C GLY A 146 -2.63 -17.16 -11.22
N GLY A 147 -1.59 -17.55 -10.48
CA GLY A 147 -0.95 -16.71 -9.47
C GLY A 147 -0.32 -15.44 -10.06
N VAL A 148 0.29 -15.57 -11.26
CA VAL A 148 0.86 -14.43 -12.01
C VAL A 148 -0.25 -13.43 -12.39
N VAL A 149 -1.38 -13.91 -12.90
CA VAL A 149 -2.53 -13.08 -13.26
C VAL A 149 -3.10 -12.38 -12.02
N LEU A 150 -3.26 -13.09 -10.90
CA LEU A 150 -3.77 -12.51 -9.66
C LEU A 150 -2.85 -11.39 -9.12
N ALA A 151 -1.54 -11.61 -9.13
CA ALA A 151 -0.57 -10.59 -8.71
C ALA A 151 -0.59 -9.37 -9.64
N GLY A 152 -0.66 -9.58 -10.96
CA GLY A 152 -0.80 -8.50 -11.94
C GLY A 152 -2.10 -7.72 -11.76
N MET A 153 -3.23 -8.40 -11.54
CA MET A 153 -4.49 -7.76 -11.24
C MET A 153 -4.45 -6.98 -9.92
N SER A 154 -3.76 -7.47 -8.90
CA SER A 154 -3.52 -6.74 -7.66
C SER A 154 -2.80 -5.42 -7.92
N ALA A 155 -1.76 -5.42 -8.76
CA ALA A 155 -1.06 -4.20 -9.16
C ALA A 155 -1.97 -3.20 -9.89
N VAL A 156 -2.85 -3.67 -10.78
CA VAL A 156 -3.86 -2.83 -11.45
C VAL A 156 -4.82 -2.23 -10.43
N MET A 157 -5.32 -3.05 -9.48
CA MET A 157 -6.21 -2.56 -8.42
C MET A 157 -5.52 -1.53 -7.51
N TYR A 158 -4.24 -1.70 -7.20
CA TYR A 158 -3.45 -0.67 -6.52
C TYR A 158 -3.44 0.65 -7.31
N ALA A 159 -3.21 0.59 -8.62
CA ALA A 159 -3.21 1.79 -9.46
C ALA A 159 -4.59 2.45 -9.48
N VAL A 160 -5.68 1.68 -9.60
CA VAL A 160 -7.05 2.18 -9.51
C VAL A 160 -7.27 2.88 -8.16
N MET A 161 -6.86 2.25 -7.05
CA MET A 161 -6.95 2.83 -5.72
C MET A 161 -6.31 4.22 -5.66
N VAL A 162 -5.04 4.36 -6.06
CA VAL A 162 -4.31 5.63 -6.00
C VAL A 162 -4.96 6.68 -6.90
N ILE A 163 -5.32 6.32 -8.13
CA ILE A 163 -5.91 7.22 -9.13
C ILE A 163 -7.26 7.76 -8.64
N PHE A 164 -8.16 6.90 -8.19
CA PHE A 164 -9.49 7.32 -7.75
C PHE A 164 -9.43 8.08 -6.43
N ASN A 165 -8.57 7.70 -5.48
CA ASN A 165 -8.39 8.50 -4.27
C ASN A 165 -7.88 9.91 -4.60
N LYS A 166 -6.92 10.03 -5.52
CA LYS A 166 -6.37 11.31 -5.95
C LYS A 166 -7.42 12.23 -6.63
N LYS A 167 -8.45 11.66 -7.25
CA LYS A 167 -9.57 12.42 -7.84
C LYS A 167 -10.53 13.00 -6.81
N SER A 168 -10.48 12.55 -5.56
CA SER A 168 -11.26 13.15 -4.46
C SER A 168 -10.59 14.44 -4.01
N VAL A 169 -11.26 15.57 -4.21
CA VAL A 169 -10.69 16.91 -3.98
C VAL A 169 -11.21 17.53 -2.67
N HIS A 170 -12.45 17.28 -2.32
CA HIS A 170 -13.13 17.92 -1.19
C HIS A 170 -13.10 17.06 0.08
N VAL A 171 -13.31 15.74 -0.04
CA VAL A 171 -13.25 14.82 1.09
C VAL A 171 -11.81 14.39 1.35
N LYS A 172 -11.22 14.83 2.46
CA LYS A 172 -9.78 14.68 2.76
C LYS A 172 -9.51 14.20 4.18
N GLY A 173 -8.27 13.84 4.43
CA GLY A 173 -7.77 13.56 5.77
C GLY A 173 -8.43 12.34 6.41
N LEU A 174 -8.92 12.51 7.64
CA LEU A 174 -9.50 11.43 8.42
C LEU A 174 -10.77 10.86 7.78
N GLU A 175 -11.63 11.71 7.23
CA GLU A 175 -12.88 11.29 6.59
C GLU A 175 -12.61 10.44 5.34
N ASN A 176 -11.66 10.85 4.49
CA ASN A 176 -11.22 10.05 3.35
C ASN A 176 -10.69 8.69 3.80
N ALA A 177 -9.75 8.67 4.75
CA ALA A 177 -9.15 7.43 5.24
C ALA A 177 -10.20 6.48 5.87
N MET A 178 -11.15 7.02 6.61
CA MET A 178 -12.25 6.25 7.22
C MET A 178 -13.11 5.57 6.16
N ILE A 179 -13.60 6.32 5.17
CA ILE A 179 -14.47 5.76 4.11
C ILE A 179 -13.68 4.74 3.28
N GLN A 180 -12.46 5.08 2.90
CA GLN A 180 -11.55 4.22 2.15
C GLN A 180 -11.39 2.86 2.82
N LEU A 181 -11.04 2.87 4.11
CA LEU A 181 -10.76 1.65 4.85
C LEU A 181 -12.04 0.86 5.16
N PHE A 182 -13.15 1.55 5.44
CA PHE A 182 -14.44 0.89 5.65
C PHE A 182 -14.92 0.16 4.40
N VAL A 183 -14.83 0.78 3.22
CA VAL A 183 -15.17 0.13 1.96
C VAL A 183 -14.22 -1.03 1.65
N SER A 184 -12.93 -0.89 1.96
CA SER A 184 -11.97 -1.99 1.84
C SER A 184 -12.32 -3.17 2.75
N PHE A 185 -12.75 -2.89 3.99
CA PHE A 185 -13.28 -3.93 4.88
C PHE A 185 -14.50 -4.63 4.29
N LEU A 186 -15.46 -3.89 3.76
CA LEU A 186 -16.64 -4.49 3.12
C LEU A 186 -16.26 -5.39 1.94
N THR A 187 -15.31 -4.96 1.13
CA THR A 187 -14.80 -5.77 0.00
C THR A 187 -14.15 -7.05 0.50
N ALA A 188 -13.33 -6.98 1.56
CA ALA A 188 -12.72 -8.13 2.18
C ALA A 188 -13.77 -9.08 2.79
N ALA A 189 -14.80 -8.50 3.44
CA ALA A 189 -15.88 -9.28 4.06
C ALA A 189 -16.68 -10.06 3.02
N VAL A 190 -17.01 -9.41 1.88
CA VAL A 190 -17.68 -10.07 0.76
C VAL A 190 -16.82 -11.20 0.20
N TYR A 191 -15.53 -10.95 -0.03
CA TYR A 191 -14.61 -11.97 -0.54
C TYR A 191 -14.52 -13.19 0.38
N VAL A 192 -14.27 -12.97 1.68
CA VAL A 192 -14.16 -14.05 2.67
C VAL A 192 -15.49 -14.79 2.83
N GLY A 193 -16.61 -14.07 2.89
CA GLY A 193 -17.94 -14.68 2.98
C GLY A 193 -18.33 -15.52 1.76
N CYS A 194 -17.82 -15.19 0.57
CA CYS A 194 -18.02 -16.02 -0.63
C CYS A 194 -17.06 -17.22 -0.71
N LYS A 195 -15.88 -17.12 -0.08
CA LYS A 195 -14.85 -18.16 -0.13
C LYS A 195 -15.05 -19.25 0.92
N THR A 196 -15.50 -18.89 2.12
CA THR A 196 -15.64 -19.83 3.24
C THR A 196 -16.81 -19.46 4.13
N ASN A 197 -17.51 -20.50 4.62
CA ASN A 197 -18.55 -20.38 5.64
C ASN A 197 -18.01 -20.75 7.05
N GLU A 198 -16.69 -20.92 7.17
CA GLU A 198 -16.08 -21.29 8.44
C GLU A 198 -16.03 -20.15 9.44
N VAL A 199 -16.31 -20.44 10.69
CA VAL A 199 -16.12 -19.50 11.80
C VAL A 199 -14.62 -19.26 11.99
N ILE A 200 -14.23 -17.98 12.06
CA ILE A 200 -12.84 -17.61 12.30
C ILE A 200 -12.49 -17.93 13.75
N GLN A 201 -11.68 -18.96 13.96
CA GLN A 201 -11.15 -19.30 15.28
C GLN A 201 -9.84 -18.56 15.48
N ILE A 202 -9.77 -17.71 16.50
CA ILE A 202 -8.60 -16.89 16.81
C ILE A 202 -7.97 -17.42 18.09
N ASN A 203 -6.69 -17.79 18.03
CA ASN A 203 -5.95 -18.17 19.23
C ASN A 203 -5.77 -16.96 20.16
N SER A 204 -5.80 -17.17 21.45
CA SER A 204 -5.67 -16.09 22.45
C SER A 204 -4.38 -15.28 22.30
N GLY A 205 -3.28 -15.92 21.88
CA GLY A 205 -2.01 -15.24 21.63
C GLY A 205 -1.97 -14.35 20.38
N ASP A 206 -2.84 -14.60 19.41
CA ASP A 206 -2.84 -13.86 18.13
C ASP A 206 -3.50 -12.48 18.23
N TRP A 207 -4.34 -12.25 19.25
CA TRP A 207 -5.09 -11.01 19.41
C TRP A 207 -4.21 -9.77 19.48
N VAL A 208 -3.08 -9.84 20.17
CA VAL A 208 -2.15 -8.72 20.29
C VAL A 208 -1.63 -8.31 18.91
N TYR A 209 -1.23 -9.27 18.09
CA TYR A 209 -0.72 -9.03 16.74
C TYR A 209 -1.82 -8.55 15.79
N ILE A 210 -3.03 -9.09 15.90
CA ILE A 210 -4.20 -8.63 15.14
C ILE A 210 -4.52 -7.17 15.46
N LEU A 211 -4.50 -6.80 16.75
CA LEU A 211 -4.74 -5.41 17.16
C LEU A 211 -3.63 -4.47 16.70
N ILE A 212 -2.35 -4.86 16.82
CA ILE A 212 -1.23 -4.05 16.30
C ILE A 212 -1.39 -3.87 14.79
N LEU A 213 -1.61 -4.96 14.05
CA LEU A 213 -1.77 -4.93 12.61
C LEU A 213 -2.98 -4.12 12.17
N GLY A 214 -4.09 -4.24 12.89
CA GLY A 214 -5.35 -3.55 12.58
C GLY A 214 -5.33 -2.07 12.98
N LEU A 215 -4.99 -1.76 14.22
CA LEU A 215 -5.09 -0.39 14.74
C LEU A 215 -3.91 0.47 14.30
N VAL A 216 -2.67 -0.04 14.46
CA VAL A 216 -1.46 0.75 14.19
C VAL A 216 -1.10 0.70 12.71
N ASN A 217 -0.83 -0.49 12.18
CA ASN A 217 -0.36 -0.62 10.81
C ASN A 217 -1.45 -0.25 9.80
N THR A 218 -2.67 -0.76 9.98
CA THR A 218 -3.76 -0.51 9.03
C THR A 218 -4.50 0.78 9.35
N GLY A 219 -5.00 0.98 10.55
CA GLY A 219 -5.79 2.16 10.91
C GLY A 219 -4.99 3.46 10.84
N LEU A 220 -3.94 3.57 11.67
CA LEU A 220 -3.07 4.75 11.68
C LEU A 220 -2.28 4.87 10.36
N GLY A 221 -1.76 3.77 9.82
CA GLY A 221 -1.05 3.76 8.55
C GLY A 221 -1.91 4.30 7.41
N CYS A 222 -3.14 3.81 7.24
CA CYS A 222 -4.08 4.31 6.22
C CYS A 222 -4.47 5.78 6.46
N TYR A 223 -4.66 6.19 7.72
CA TYR A 223 -4.89 7.60 8.01
C TYR A 223 -3.71 8.49 7.54
N LEU A 224 -2.49 8.11 7.87
CA LEU A 224 -1.29 8.85 7.44
C LEU A 224 -1.16 8.86 5.93
N TYR A 225 -1.36 7.73 5.27
CA TYR A 225 -1.28 7.57 3.82
C TYR A 225 -2.34 8.42 3.11
N PHE A 226 -3.62 8.18 3.35
CA PHE A 226 -4.71 8.87 2.63
C PHE A 226 -4.88 10.34 3.00
N SER A 227 -4.42 10.77 4.18
CA SER A 227 -4.38 12.19 4.52
C SER A 227 -3.25 12.96 3.83
N SER A 228 -2.26 12.27 3.26
CA SER A 228 -1.08 12.87 2.63
C SER A 228 -1.11 12.83 1.11
N ILE A 229 -1.57 11.73 0.49
CA ILE A 229 -1.47 11.52 -0.97
C ILE A 229 -2.24 12.57 -1.78
N GLY A 230 -3.33 13.12 -1.24
CA GLY A 230 -4.09 14.19 -1.89
C GLY A 230 -3.25 15.45 -2.19
N ALA A 231 -2.25 15.74 -1.36
CA ALA A 231 -1.39 16.91 -1.47
C ALA A 231 -0.05 16.66 -2.16
N LEU A 232 0.31 15.39 -2.42
CA LEU A 232 1.55 15.00 -3.08
C LEU A 232 1.31 14.76 -4.57
N PRO A 233 2.29 15.03 -5.46
CA PRO A 233 2.20 14.63 -6.85
C PRO A 233 2.11 13.11 -6.99
N VAL A 234 1.38 12.65 -7.99
CA VAL A 234 1.16 11.20 -8.22
C VAL A 234 2.47 10.48 -8.50
N GLN A 235 3.37 11.12 -9.23
CA GLN A 235 4.69 10.57 -9.52
C GLN A 235 5.56 10.42 -8.26
N THR A 236 5.47 11.38 -7.33
CA THR A 236 6.15 11.30 -6.01
C THR A 236 5.58 10.12 -5.19
N ILE A 237 4.24 9.97 -5.19
CA ILE A 237 3.60 8.83 -4.53
C ILE A 237 4.13 7.51 -5.11
N ALA A 238 4.20 7.40 -6.44
CA ALA A 238 4.69 6.20 -7.11
C ALA A 238 6.15 5.89 -6.73
N VAL A 239 7.06 6.86 -6.82
CA VAL A 239 8.49 6.64 -6.57
C VAL A 239 8.78 6.39 -5.08
N CYS A 240 8.23 7.22 -4.19
CA CYS A 240 8.44 7.04 -2.75
C CYS A 240 7.73 5.79 -2.20
N GLY A 241 6.70 5.29 -2.89
CA GLY A 241 6.00 4.06 -2.51
C GLY A 241 6.93 2.85 -2.34
N TYR A 242 8.05 2.86 -3.05
CA TYR A 242 9.07 1.81 -2.93
C TYR A 242 9.90 1.84 -1.63
N LEU A 243 9.69 2.84 -0.77
CA LEU A 243 10.20 2.79 0.61
C LEU A 243 9.53 1.71 1.46
N GLU A 244 8.32 1.28 1.07
CA GLU A 244 7.61 0.18 1.75
C GLU A 244 8.41 -1.13 1.68
N PRO A 245 8.75 -1.70 0.50
CA PRO A 245 9.55 -2.92 0.42
C PRO A 245 10.94 -2.76 1.03
N LEU A 246 11.56 -1.59 0.90
CA LEU A 246 12.83 -1.31 1.54
C LEU A 246 12.73 -1.38 3.06
N SER A 247 11.69 -0.77 3.64
CA SER A 247 11.48 -0.81 5.08
C SER A 247 11.16 -2.23 5.57
N ALA A 248 10.45 -3.04 4.77
CA ALA A 248 10.18 -4.44 5.08
C ALA A 248 11.50 -5.24 5.23
N VAL A 249 12.43 -5.08 4.30
CA VAL A 249 13.75 -5.75 4.35
C VAL A 249 14.57 -5.26 5.53
N LEU A 250 14.65 -3.96 5.77
CA LEU A 250 15.39 -3.42 6.92
C LEU A 250 14.81 -3.94 8.24
N LEU A 251 13.49 -3.95 8.37
CA LEU A 251 12.84 -4.43 9.59
C LEU A 251 13.00 -5.94 9.77
N SER A 252 13.04 -6.75 8.69
CA SER A 252 13.28 -8.19 8.80
C SER A 252 14.66 -8.46 9.40
N VAL A 253 15.68 -7.70 9.01
CA VAL A 253 17.04 -7.80 9.58
C VAL A 253 17.06 -7.45 11.06
N PHE A 254 16.47 -6.29 11.43
CA PHE A 254 16.53 -5.83 12.82
C PHE A 254 15.65 -6.66 13.77
N VAL A 255 14.48 -7.07 13.32
CA VAL A 255 13.48 -7.76 14.16
C VAL A 255 13.60 -9.29 14.08
N LEU A 256 13.76 -9.84 12.87
CA LEU A 256 13.87 -11.28 12.65
C LEU A 256 15.32 -11.77 12.66
N LYS A 257 16.30 -10.84 12.74
CA LYS A 257 17.74 -11.13 12.70
C LYS A 257 18.18 -11.89 11.44
N GLU A 258 17.48 -11.64 10.33
CA GLU A 258 17.84 -12.21 9.05
C GLU A 258 19.15 -11.60 8.54
N THR A 259 19.96 -12.42 7.87
CA THR A 259 21.23 -11.96 7.29
C THR A 259 20.97 -11.19 5.99
N LEU A 260 21.48 -9.96 5.91
CA LEU A 260 21.44 -9.20 4.66
C LEU A 260 22.41 -9.82 3.65
N LEU A 261 21.88 -10.25 2.52
CA LEU A 261 22.72 -10.55 1.38
C LEU A 261 23.26 -9.25 0.75
N PRO A 262 24.47 -9.26 0.16
CA PRO A 262 25.02 -8.07 -0.52
C PRO A 262 24.08 -7.48 -1.56
N MET A 263 23.27 -8.32 -2.23
CA MET A 263 22.25 -7.88 -3.18
C MET A 263 21.13 -7.06 -2.54
N HIS A 264 20.73 -7.38 -1.29
CA HIS A 264 19.71 -6.58 -0.57
C HIS A 264 20.25 -5.18 -0.26
N ILE A 265 21.54 -5.05 0.11
CA ILE A 265 22.19 -3.75 0.35
C ILE A 265 22.24 -2.95 -0.95
N LEU A 266 22.66 -3.58 -2.04
CA LEU A 266 22.72 -2.93 -3.35
C LEU A 266 21.32 -2.46 -3.80
N GLY A 267 20.31 -3.31 -3.65
CA GLY A 267 18.92 -2.95 -3.93
C GLY A 267 18.42 -1.77 -3.11
N ALA A 268 18.75 -1.74 -1.82
CA ALA A 268 18.41 -0.62 -0.93
C ALA A 268 19.04 0.72 -1.40
N VAL A 269 20.31 0.69 -1.81
CA VAL A 269 21.01 1.87 -2.36
C VAL A 269 20.35 2.35 -3.64
N PHE A 270 19.97 1.46 -4.55
CA PHE A 270 19.27 1.83 -5.79
C PHE A 270 17.88 2.44 -5.51
N ILE A 271 17.09 1.86 -4.59
CA ILE A 271 15.75 2.37 -4.24
C ILE A 271 15.87 3.77 -3.61
N LEU A 272 16.71 3.92 -2.58
CA LEU A 272 16.90 5.22 -1.92
C LEU A 272 17.48 6.26 -2.87
N GLY A 273 18.51 5.89 -3.62
CA GLY A 273 19.17 6.76 -4.59
C GLY A 273 18.20 7.23 -5.67
N GLY A 274 17.44 6.33 -6.26
CA GLY A 274 16.43 6.66 -7.26
C GLY A 274 15.31 7.55 -6.72
N ALA A 275 14.79 7.25 -5.52
CA ALA A 275 13.73 8.05 -4.90
C ALA A 275 14.19 9.48 -4.58
N VAL A 276 15.38 9.62 -3.97
CA VAL A 276 15.98 10.92 -3.63
C VAL A 276 16.31 11.72 -4.90
N PHE A 277 16.88 11.07 -5.91
CA PHE A 277 17.22 11.70 -7.18
C PHE A 277 15.98 12.26 -7.90
N ALA A 278 14.90 11.48 -7.96
CA ALA A 278 13.63 11.93 -8.54
C ALA A 278 13.08 13.19 -7.87
N GLU A 279 13.23 13.30 -6.55
CA GLU A 279 12.65 14.41 -5.78
C GLU A 279 13.53 15.67 -5.78
N ILE A 280 14.86 15.54 -5.67
CA ILE A 280 15.80 16.69 -5.71
C ILE A 280 15.69 17.45 -7.02
N PHE A 281 15.67 16.75 -8.14
CA PHE A 281 15.59 17.40 -9.47
C PHE A 281 14.20 17.97 -9.82
N ARG A 282 13.18 17.65 -9.03
CA ARG A 282 11.89 18.30 -9.09
C ARG A 282 11.97 19.75 -8.62
N HIS A 283 12.65 20.01 -7.49
CA HIS A 283 12.75 21.36 -6.92
C HIS A 283 13.54 22.35 -7.77
N ARG A 284 14.49 21.90 -8.59
CA ARG A 284 15.28 22.78 -9.47
C ARG A 284 14.49 23.40 -10.63
N LYS A 285 13.35 22.79 -11.06
CA LYS A 285 12.53 23.31 -12.17
C LYS A 285 11.33 24.15 -11.75
N THR A 286 11.01 24.21 -10.47
CA THR A 286 9.91 25.05 -9.95
C THR A 286 10.42 26.34 -9.28
N GLY A 287 11.72 26.58 -9.29
CA GLY A 287 12.39 27.75 -8.71
C GLY A 287 12.83 28.81 -9.74
N THR A 288 12.25 28.80 -10.96
CA THR A 288 12.38 29.90 -11.94
C THR A 288 11.02 30.42 -12.32
#